data_bec8f7b2c9d85de67f7671daf1ff545c
#
_entry.id   bec8f7b2c9d85de67f7671daf1ff545c
#
_cell.length_a   1.000
_cell.length_b   1.000
_cell.length_c   1.000
_cell.angle_alpha   90.00
_cell.angle_beta   90.00
_cell.angle_gamma   90.00
#
_symmetry.space_group_name_H-M   'P 1'
#
loop_
_entity.id
_entity.type
_entity.pdbx_description
1 polymer ?
#
loop_
_entity_poly.entity_id
_entity_poly.type
_entity_poly.pdbx_seq_one_letter_code
_entity_poly.pdbx_strand_id
1 'polypeptide(L)'
;MIKKSFSVIAMVMSFLIVNSAFAEKENVKVSGFGTVATATSDSDRYQFRSDRSQAESAKKGGLAFKPLSLVGVQLDYSVSDNLDFVGQFVYREQDEQNLDSITQMAFLRYDITPSWQVRAGRLAADIFHFSDTRDVSIAYPWVKVPTEVYGIVPARSFDGGDISYTKPYDNFNLLIKGFWGSGESDFSSDDYNPITFNNLRSIGVEFVSFNWSLALKHTQTEADNDDEDLAVVAASVAQLQPFWSGAIDFAKEVSLKDTTIHYTSVYFNRYFDAWELSGELSYIDSNSIALRPSFNGFLNLSYLYGAHTFYGLYSFAKTDTYFLSQEQPGFPINESTAQLAVFVEEVASSLAHHQQTLSLGWRWDLQENLAFKVQFERTDVEARGTGLRARDGLVVDDEDGVVHTLFVALSFSF
;
A
#
# COMPACT_ATOMS: atom_id res chain seq x y z
N MET A 1 26.07 9.37 -13.32
CA MET A 1 24.62 9.21 -13.07
C MET A 1 23.79 9.21 -14.38
N ILE A 2 23.99 10.09 -15.32
CA ILE A 2 23.21 10.20 -16.57
C ILE A 2 23.28 8.95 -17.48
N LYS A 3 24.38 8.18 -17.49
CA LYS A 3 24.52 6.98 -18.33
C LYS A 3 23.64 5.79 -17.91
N LYS A 4 23.27 5.65 -16.61
CA LYS A 4 22.38 4.56 -16.13
C LYS A 4 20.91 4.85 -16.45
N SER A 5 20.50 6.13 -16.46
CA SER A 5 19.12 6.54 -16.80
C SER A 5 18.80 6.33 -18.28
N PHE A 6 19.80 6.49 -19.18
CA PHE A 6 19.63 6.22 -20.61
C PHE A 6 19.40 4.71 -20.92
N SER A 7 19.97 3.81 -20.10
CA SER A 7 19.74 2.37 -20.27
C SER A 7 18.29 1.95 -19.97
N VAL A 8 17.63 2.56 -19.00
CA VAL A 8 16.23 2.26 -18.65
C VAL A 8 15.29 2.76 -19.76
N ILE A 9 15.52 3.96 -20.28
CA ILE A 9 14.71 4.53 -21.37
C ILE A 9 14.91 3.71 -22.66
N ALA A 10 16.14 3.28 -22.97
CA ALA A 10 16.43 2.43 -24.12
C ALA A 10 15.82 1.01 -23.97
N MET A 11 15.76 0.47 -22.76
CA MET A 11 15.13 -0.80 -22.44
C MET A 11 13.60 -0.71 -22.58
N VAL A 12 12.97 0.37 -22.13
CA VAL A 12 11.52 0.63 -22.30
C VAL A 12 11.17 0.81 -23.78
N MET A 13 11.98 1.55 -24.56
CA MET A 13 11.78 1.69 -26.01
C MET A 13 11.96 0.37 -26.76
N SER A 14 12.86 -0.51 -26.31
CA SER A 14 13.04 -1.83 -26.90
C SER A 14 11.82 -2.74 -26.65
N PHE A 15 11.15 -2.61 -25.50
CA PHE A 15 9.92 -3.35 -25.18
C PHE A 15 8.71 -2.87 -25.99
N LEU A 16 8.62 -1.59 -26.34
CA LEU A 16 7.54 -1.07 -27.20
C LEU A 16 7.62 -1.60 -28.65
N ILE A 17 8.79 -2.09 -29.07
CA ILE A 17 9.00 -2.65 -30.43
C ILE A 17 8.71 -4.17 -30.46
N VAL A 18 8.65 -4.85 -29.32
CA VAL A 18 8.47 -6.32 -29.23
C VAL A 18 7.01 -6.77 -29.38
N ASN A 19 6.04 -5.83 -29.43
CA ASN A 19 4.60 -6.13 -29.58
C ASN A 19 4.18 -6.94 -30.82
N SER A 20 5.09 -7.29 -31.72
CA SER A 20 4.78 -8.07 -32.93
C SER A 20 5.44 -9.46 -33.00
N ALA A 21 6.18 -9.88 -31.97
CA ALA A 21 6.98 -11.09 -32.03
C ALA A 21 6.51 -12.29 -31.21
N PHE A 22 5.56 -12.11 -30.27
CA PHE A 22 4.93 -13.23 -29.59
C PHE A 22 3.65 -13.62 -30.34
N ALA A 23 3.78 -14.58 -31.24
CA ALA A 23 2.64 -15.28 -31.82
C ALA A 23 1.82 -15.86 -30.65
N GLU A 24 0.59 -15.42 -30.52
CA GLU A 24 -0.41 -15.94 -29.59
C GLU A 24 -0.51 -17.45 -29.84
N LYS A 25 0.15 -18.25 -28.99
CA LYS A 25 -0.16 -19.68 -28.90
C LYS A 25 -1.54 -19.76 -28.29
N GLU A 26 -2.43 -20.58 -28.82
CA GLU A 26 -3.84 -20.70 -28.39
C GLU A 26 -4.06 -20.74 -26.88
N ASN A 27 -3.05 -21.09 -26.08
CA ASN A 27 -3.15 -21.28 -24.63
C ASN A 27 -2.25 -20.33 -23.80
N VAL A 28 -1.49 -19.41 -24.41
CA VAL A 28 -0.55 -18.54 -23.68
C VAL A 28 -0.79 -17.09 -24.07
N LYS A 29 -1.07 -16.24 -23.07
CA LYS A 29 -1.14 -14.79 -23.23
C LYS A 29 -0.07 -14.14 -22.36
N VAL A 30 0.72 -13.24 -22.95
CA VAL A 30 1.67 -12.40 -22.24
C VAL A 30 1.18 -10.97 -22.31
N SER A 31 1.13 -10.29 -21.18
CA SER A 31 0.80 -8.87 -21.07
C SER A 31 1.77 -8.19 -20.12
N GLY A 32 1.81 -6.88 -20.15
CA GLY A 32 2.66 -6.17 -19.25
C GLY A 32 2.22 -4.72 -19.03
N PHE A 33 2.82 -4.11 -18.03
CA PHE A 33 2.59 -2.71 -17.69
C PHE A 33 3.85 -2.09 -17.11
N GLY A 34 3.89 -0.78 -17.09
CA GLY A 34 4.98 -0.10 -16.44
C GLY A 34 4.73 1.39 -16.28
N THR A 35 5.57 1.98 -15.47
CA THR A 35 5.60 3.42 -15.23
C THR A 35 7.04 3.88 -15.14
N VAL A 36 7.39 4.90 -15.89
CA VAL A 36 8.62 5.67 -15.71
C VAL A 36 8.20 7.00 -15.11
N ALA A 37 8.61 7.26 -13.88
CA ALA A 37 8.20 8.45 -13.17
C ALA A 37 9.35 9.14 -12.47
N THR A 38 9.18 10.42 -12.17
CA THR A 38 10.07 11.18 -11.31
C THR A 38 9.27 11.98 -10.30
N ALA A 39 9.84 12.11 -9.11
CA ALA A 39 9.32 12.96 -8.05
C ALA A 39 10.38 13.95 -7.61
N THR A 40 9.96 15.16 -7.27
CA THR A 40 10.79 16.17 -6.62
C THR A 40 10.04 16.81 -5.46
N SER A 41 10.74 17.09 -4.36
CA SER A 41 10.17 17.68 -3.14
C SER A 41 10.86 18.98 -2.79
N ASP A 42 10.20 19.82 -2.00
CA ASP A 42 10.78 21.03 -1.41
C ASP A 42 11.31 20.83 0.02
N SER A 43 11.22 19.58 0.55
CA SER A 43 11.62 19.25 1.91
C SER A 43 12.67 18.14 1.96
N ASP A 44 13.66 18.29 2.84
CA ASP A 44 14.57 17.22 3.25
C ASP A 44 14.06 16.50 4.51
N ARG A 45 13.22 17.16 5.31
CA ARG A 45 12.68 16.64 6.56
C ARG A 45 11.55 15.62 6.32
N TYR A 46 10.67 15.88 5.35
CA TYR A 46 9.52 15.04 5.01
C TYR A 46 9.67 14.51 3.59
N GLN A 47 10.57 13.55 3.42
CA GLN A 47 10.88 13.01 2.11
C GLN A 47 9.74 12.11 1.61
N PHE A 48 9.40 12.21 0.31
CA PHE A 48 8.35 11.37 -0.27
C PHE A 48 8.87 9.95 -0.52
N ARG A 49 8.08 8.96 -0.10
CA ARG A 49 8.11 7.56 -0.55
C ARG A 49 6.70 7.08 -0.86
N SER A 50 6.51 6.10 -1.75
CA SER A 50 5.16 5.64 -2.14
C SER A 50 4.56 4.72 -1.09
N ASP A 51 5.37 3.95 -0.40
CA ASP A 51 4.98 3.15 0.76
C ASP A 51 6.18 2.90 1.69
N ARG A 52 5.92 2.22 2.80
CA ARG A 52 6.94 1.97 3.84
C ARG A 52 8.01 0.95 3.46
N SER A 53 7.84 0.19 2.38
CA SER A 53 8.84 -0.78 1.92
C SER A 53 9.96 -0.15 1.08
N GLN A 54 9.91 1.17 0.82
CA GLN A 54 10.90 1.84 -0.03
C GLN A 54 12.01 2.51 0.76
N ALA A 55 13.25 2.19 0.41
CA ALA A 55 14.46 2.81 0.95
C ALA A 55 14.71 4.20 0.33
N GLU A 56 14.49 4.34 -0.98
CA GLU A 56 14.72 5.63 -1.64
C GLU A 56 13.51 6.55 -1.59
N SER A 57 13.80 7.84 -1.42
CA SER A 57 12.82 8.89 -1.24
C SER A 57 13.14 10.12 -2.11
N ALA A 58 12.14 10.94 -2.38
CA ALA A 58 12.34 12.23 -3.05
C ALA A 58 12.75 13.29 -2.04
N LYS A 59 13.96 13.82 -2.22
CA LYS A 59 14.59 14.88 -1.40
C LYS A 59 14.46 16.25 -2.07
N LYS A 60 14.74 17.29 -1.30
CA LYS A 60 14.72 18.67 -1.78
C LYS A 60 15.69 18.90 -2.94
N GLY A 61 15.15 19.48 -4.03
CA GLY A 61 15.93 19.86 -5.20
C GLY A 61 16.51 18.70 -6.01
N GLY A 62 16.21 17.45 -5.63
CA GLY A 62 16.57 16.24 -6.38
C GLY A 62 15.44 15.74 -7.27
N LEU A 63 15.78 14.90 -8.26
CA LEU A 63 14.83 14.12 -9.04
C LEU A 63 14.98 12.65 -8.61
N ALA A 64 13.94 12.09 -7.98
CA ALA A 64 13.89 10.70 -7.59
C ALA A 64 13.08 9.91 -8.61
N PHE A 65 13.70 8.95 -9.28
CA PHE A 65 13.03 8.10 -10.27
C PHE A 65 12.55 6.78 -9.68
N LYS A 66 13.28 6.22 -8.73
CA LYS A 66 13.01 4.89 -8.21
C LYS A 66 11.68 4.74 -7.46
N PRO A 67 11.23 5.70 -6.62
CA PRO A 67 10.03 5.48 -5.79
C PRO A 67 8.74 5.15 -6.55
N LEU A 68 8.65 5.52 -7.84
CA LEU A 68 7.45 5.32 -8.65
C LEU A 68 7.69 4.60 -9.98
N SER A 69 8.97 4.35 -10.35
CA SER A 69 9.26 3.63 -11.58
C SER A 69 9.24 2.14 -11.36
N LEU A 70 8.48 1.45 -12.21
CA LEU A 70 8.32 -0.01 -12.15
C LEU A 70 8.01 -0.59 -13.53
N VAL A 71 8.18 -1.89 -13.67
CA VAL A 71 7.73 -2.68 -14.82
C VAL A 71 7.21 -4.02 -14.34
N GLY A 72 6.05 -4.43 -14.86
CA GLY A 72 5.42 -5.70 -14.60
C GLY A 72 5.18 -6.50 -15.87
N VAL A 73 5.32 -7.81 -15.79
CA VAL A 73 4.98 -8.77 -16.86
C VAL A 73 4.06 -9.83 -16.27
N GLN A 74 2.99 -10.15 -16.98
CA GLN A 74 2.05 -11.19 -16.62
C GLN A 74 2.00 -12.25 -17.70
N LEU A 75 2.00 -13.51 -17.26
CA LEU A 75 1.78 -14.70 -18.06
C LEU A 75 0.48 -15.35 -17.64
N ASP A 76 -0.47 -15.48 -18.57
CA ASP A 76 -1.68 -16.27 -18.39
C ASP A 76 -1.55 -17.52 -19.27
N TYR A 77 -1.70 -18.70 -18.67
CA TYR A 77 -1.61 -19.99 -19.36
C TYR A 77 -2.86 -20.82 -19.10
N SER A 78 -3.67 -21.03 -20.13
CA SER A 78 -4.85 -21.89 -20.05
C SER A 78 -4.45 -23.36 -20.12
N VAL A 79 -4.54 -24.04 -18.97
CA VAL A 79 -4.22 -25.47 -18.83
C VAL A 79 -5.36 -26.31 -19.40
N SER A 80 -6.61 -25.87 -19.18
CA SER A 80 -7.85 -26.46 -19.72
C SER A 80 -8.95 -25.39 -19.79
N ASP A 81 -10.13 -25.76 -20.27
CA ASP A 81 -11.26 -24.84 -20.37
C ASP A 81 -11.67 -24.16 -19.05
N ASN A 82 -11.33 -24.77 -17.90
CA ASN A 82 -11.74 -24.31 -16.58
C ASN A 82 -10.53 -24.05 -15.66
N LEU A 83 -9.29 -24.30 -16.12
CA LEU A 83 -8.11 -24.18 -15.28
C LEU A 83 -7.04 -23.33 -15.98
N ASP A 84 -6.66 -22.24 -15.35
CA ASP A 84 -5.59 -21.36 -15.78
C ASP A 84 -4.48 -21.29 -14.73
N PHE A 85 -3.26 -21.08 -15.20
CA PHE A 85 -2.13 -20.60 -14.41
C PHE A 85 -1.91 -19.13 -14.70
N VAL A 86 -1.71 -18.32 -13.67
CA VAL A 86 -1.37 -16.89 -13.78
C VAL A 86 -0.10 -16.64 -13.00
N GLY A 87 0.90 -16.03 -13.67
CA GLY A 87 2.13 -15.56 -13.06
C GLY A 87 2.36 -14.08 -13.37
N GLN A 88 2.57 -13.24 -12.36
CA GLN A 88 2.90 -11.84 -12.53
C GLN A 88 4.17 -11.50 -11.75
N PHE A 89 5.11 -10.86 -12.45
CA PHE A 89 6.40 -10.44 -11.93
C PHE A 89 6.52 -8.93 -12.07
N VAL A 90 6.82 -8.25 -10.95
CA VAL A 90 6.92 -6.78 -10.91
C VAL A 90 8.29 -6.38 -10.38
N TYR A 91 9.06 -5.69 -11.21
CA TYR A 91 10.33 -5.08 -10.81
C TYR A 91 10.09 -3.62 -10.41
N ARG A 92 10.31 -3.31 -9.14
CA ARG A 92 10.21 -1.97 -8.55
C ARG A 92 11.32 -1.76 -7.53
N GLU A 93 11.44 -0.55 -7.03
CA GLU A 93 12.35 -0.27 -5.93
C GLU A 93 11.83 -0.92 -4.63
N GLN A 94 12.71 -1.72 -4.02
CA GLN A 94 12.55 -2.39 -2.74
C GLN A 94 13.92 -2.80 -2.21
N ASP A 95 14.05 -3.11 -0.93
CA ASP A 95 15.35 -3.39 -0.30
C ASP A 95 16.01 -4.62 -0.88
N GLU A 96 15.28 -5.73 -1.03
CA GLU A 96 15.79 -6.94 -1.64
C GLU A 96 15.23 -7.16 -3.05
N GLN A 97 16.10 -7.59 -3.98
CA GLN A 97 15.77 -7.93 -5.35
C GLN A 97 16.06 -9.41 -5.59
N ASN A 98 15.08 -10.26 -5.36
CA ASN A 98 15.16 -11.71 -5.59
C ASN A 98 13.86 -12.21 -6.27
N LEU A 99 13.79 -13.51 -6.59
CA LEU A 99 12.61 -14.06 -7.25
C LEU A 99 11.35 -13.96 -6.39
N ASP A 100 11.48 -14.06 -5.08
CA ASP A 100 10.37 -13.96 -4.16
C ASP A 100 9.79 -12.56 -4.15
N SER A 101 10.63 -11.56 -4.00
CA SER A 101 10.24 -10.15 -3.92
C SER A 101 9.67 -9.58 -5.22
N ILE A 102 10.08 -10.08 -6.39
CA ILE A 102 9.53 -9.68 -7.70
C ILE A 102 8.28 -10.46 -8.10
N THR A 103 8.03 -11.65 -7.49
CA THR A 103 6.85 -12.46 -7.79
C THR A 103 5.63 -11.89 -7.06
N GLN A 104 4.88 -11.05 -7.75
CA GLN A 104 3.68 -10.44 -7.19
C GLN A 104 2.52 -11.43 -7.10
N MET A 105 2.34 -12.26 -8.12
CA MET A 105 1.33 -13.31 -8.17
C MET A 105 1.86 -14.56 -8.87
N ALA A 106 1.46 -15.76 -8.37
CA ALA A 106 1.72 -17.05 -9.01
C ALA A 106 0.68 -18.06 -8.50
N PHE A 107 -0.41 -18.26 -9.24
CA PHE A 107 -1.54 -19.06 -8.76
C PHE A 107 -2.21 -19.87 -9.86
N LEU A 108 -2.94 -20.89 -9.45
CA LEU A 108 -3.92 -21.60 -10.27
C LEU A 108 -5.32 -21.00 -10.03
N ARG A 109 -6.06 -20.80 -11.11
CA ARG A 109 -7.45 -20.35 -11.13
C ARG A 109 -8.32 -21.45 -11.70
N TYR A 110 -9.34 -21.86 -10.96
CA TYR A 110 -10.29 -22.87 -11.38
C TYR A 110 -11.73 -22.35 -11.34
N ASP A 111 -12.38 -22.35 -12.49
CA ASP A 111 -13.78 -21.97 -12.64
C ASP A 111 -14.66 -23.20 -12.38
N ILE A 112 -15.23 -23.28 -11.16
CA ILE A 112 -16.12 -24.38 -10.76
C ILE A 112 -17.40 -24.32 -11.57
N THR A 113 -17.95 -23.11 -11.73
CA THR A 113 -19.10 -22.76 -12.55
C THR A 113 -18.91 -21.33 -13.08
N PRO A 114 -19.75 -20.83 -14.01
CA PRO A 114 -19.68 -19.42 -14.41
C PRO A 114 -19.84 -18.40 -13.27
N SER A 115 -20.36 -18.83 -12.12
CA SER A 115 -20.58 -17.97 -10.94
C SER A 115 -19.55 -18.19 -9.84
N TRP A 116 -18.89 -19.33 -9.78
CA TRP A 116 -17.98 -19.71 -8.72
C TRP A 116 -16.58 -19.95 -9.25
N GLN A 117 -15.61 -19.25 -8.67
CA GLN A 117 -14.20 -19.36 -8.99
C GLN A 117 -13.38 -19.56 -7.70
N VAL A 118 -12.34 -20.38 -7.77
CA VAL A 118 -11.35 -20.54 -6.70
C VAL A 118 -9.96 -20.28 -7.26
N ARG A 119 -9.08 -19.70 -6.43
CA ARG A 119 -7.66 -19.50 -6.76
C ARG A 119 -6.81 -20.02 -5.61
N ALA A 120 -5.63 -20.57 -5.92
CA ALA A 120 -4.67 -21.05 -4.92
C ALA A 120 -3.24 -20.82 -5.37
N GLY A 121 -2.40 -20.34 -4.48
CA GLY A 121 -1.01 -19.96 -4.71
C GLY A 121 -0.67 -18.60 -4.10
N ARG A 122 0.23 -17.84 -4.72
CA ARG A 122 0.51 -16.45 -4.35
C ARG A 122 -0.47 -15.52 -5.05
N LEU A 123 -1.22 -14.79 -4.25
CA LEU A 123 -2.31 -13.91 -4.68
C LEU A 123 -2.05 -12.47 -4.21
N ALA A 124 -2.61 -11.48 -4.90
CA ALA A 124 -2.61 -10.10 -4.42
C ALA A 124 -3.42 -9.97 -3.12
N ALA A 125 -2.88 -9.26 -2.15
CA ALA A 125 -3.54 -8.97 -0.86
C ALA A 125 -4.64 -7.93 -1.06
N ASP A 126 -5.85 -8.37 -1.38
CA ASP A 126 -7.02 -7.57 -1.72
C ASP A 126 -7.70 -6.97 -0.47
N ILE A 127 -6.93 -6.13 0.27
CA ILE A 127 -7.37 -5.50 1.53
C ILE A 127 -8.19 -4.23 1.25
N PHE A 128 -7.71 -3.39 0.33
CA PHE A 128 -8.35 -2.14 -0.13
C PHE A 128 -8.75 -2.27 -1.59
N HIS A 129 -9.51 -1.31 -2.10
CA HIS A 129 -10.08 -1.42 -3.46
C HIS A 129 -9.03 -1.54 -4.57
N PHE A 130 -7.95 -0.75 -4.52
CA PHE A 130 -6.88 -0.77 -5.53
C PHE A 130 -5.67 -1.65 -5.14
N SER A 131 -5.77 -2.52 -4.12
CA SER A 131 -4.62 -3.31 -3.63
C SER A 131 -3.99 -4.19 -4.71
N ASP A 132 -4.80 -4.83 -5.54
CA ASP A 132 -4.36 -5.72 -6.62
C ASP A 132 -3.91 -4.99 -7.88
N THR A 133 -4.29 -3.71 -8.04
CA THR A 133 -3.98 -2.87 -9.21
C THR A 133 -3.09 -1.68 -8.91
N ARG A 134 -2.63 -1.51 -7.66
CA ARG A 134 -1.88 -0.32 -7.24
C ARG A 134 -0.60 -0.06 -8.04
N ASP A 135 0.02 -1.10 -8.58
CA ASP A 135 1.22 -1.00 -9.43
C ASP A 135 0.88 -0.75 -10.91
N VAL A 136 -0.38 -0.90 -11.31
CA VAL A 136 -0.86 -0.70 -12.69
C VAL A 136 -1.32 0.75 -12.87
N SER A 137 -0.38 1.70 -12.85
CA SER A 137 -0.69 3.13 -12.86
C SER A 137 -1.57 3.57 -14.04
N ILE A 138 -1.52 2.88 -15.18
CA ILE A 138 -2.38 3.21 -16.33
C ILE A 138 -3.87 3.01 -16.05
N ALA A 139 -4.24 2.18 -15.05
CA ALA A 139 -5.62 1.84 -14.71
C ALA A 139 -6.40 2.97 -14.00
N TYR A 140 -5.73 3.99 -13.48
CA TYR A 140 -6.35 5.09 -12.76
C TYR A 140 -5.80 6.45 -13.20
N PRO A 141 -6.50 7.57 -12.95
CA PRO A 141 -6.09 8.90 -13.46
C PRO A 141 -4.82 9.43 -12.77
N TRP A 142 -4.57 9.07 -11.52
CA TRP A 142 -3.48 9.58 -10.69
C TRP A 142 -2.10 9.07 -11.15
N VAL A 143 -1.04 9.73 -10.75
CA VAL A 143 0.33 9.22 -10.92
C VAL A 143 0.56 8.00 -10.04
N LYS A 144 0.02 8.01 -8.82
CA LYS A 144 0.08 6.95 -7.82
C LYS A 144 -1.24 6.86 -7.04
N VAL A 145 -1.53 5.73 -6.45
CA VAL A 145 -2.62 5.62 -5.47
C VAL A 145 -2.32 6.49 -4.23
N PRO A 146 -3.36 6.98 -3.51
CA PRO A 146 -3.15 7.80 -2.30
C PRO A 146 -2.31 7.08 -1.25
N THR A 147 -1.16 7.67 -0.88
CA THR A 147 -0.24 7.10 0.11
C THR A 147 -0.90 6.95 1.50
N GLU A 148 -1.84 7.83 1.81
CA GLU A 148 -2.60 7.87 3.06
C GLU A 148 -3.48 6.62 3.28
N VAL A 149 -3.80 5.88 2.23
CA VAL A 149 -4.53 4.61 2.31
C VAL A 149 -3.60 3.44 1.98
N TYR A 150 -2.93 3.49 0.84
CA TYR A 150 -2.18 2.36 0.26
C TYR A 150 -0.73 2.28 0.73
N GLY A 151 -0.17 3.36 1.27
CA GLY A 151 1.20 3.41 1.81
C GLY A 151 1.32 2.88 3.24
N ILE A 152 0.19 2.70 3.96
CA ILE A 152 0.18 2.24 5.35
C ILE A 152 0.46 0.75 5.44
N VAL A 153 -0.13 -0.04 4.54
CA VAL A 153 -0.01 -1.50 4.47
C VAL A 153 0.90 -1.86 3.29
N PRO A 154 2.17 -2.15 3.53
CA PRO A 154 3.11 -2.47 2.46
C PRO A 154 2.91 -3.89 1.89
N ALA A 155 2.18 -4.77 2.59
CA ALA A 155 1.86 -6.12 2.09
C ALA A 155 1.16 -6.06 0.73
N ARG A 156 1.72 -6.72 -0.27
CA ARG A 156 1.23 -6.71 -1.65
C ARG A 156 0.65 -8.03 -2.08
N SER A 157 1.16 -9.12 -1.52
CA SER A 157 0.76 -10.48 -1.83
C SER A 157 0.63 -11.32 -0.57
N PHE A 158 -0.04 -12.46 -0.71
CA PHE A 158 -0.11 -13.49 0.30
C PHE A 158 -0.10 -14.88 -0.35
N ASP A 159 0.38 -15.87 0.37
CA ASP A 159 0.36 -17.27 -0.04
C ASP A 159 -0.86 -17.96 0.60
N GLY A 160 -1.76 -18.50 -0.24
CA GLY A 160 -3.01 -19.08 0.24
C GLY A 160 -4.00 -19.35 -0.86
N GLY A 161 -5.26 -19.06 -0.59
CA GLY A 161 -6.34 -19.23 -1.57
C GLY A 161 -7.50 -18.29 -1.36
N ASP A 162 -8.29 -18.13 -2.42
CA ASP A 162 -9.56 -17.41 -2.36
C ASP A 162 -10.68 -18.14 -3.08
N ILE A 163 -11.89 -17.74 -2.73
CA ILE A 163 -13.13 -18.14 -3.40
C ILE A 163 -13.94 -16.90 -3.71
N SER A 164 -14.46 -16.82 -4.92
CA SER A 164 -15.36 -15.75 -5.33
C SER A 164 -16.66 -16.27 -5.91
N TYR A 165 -17.73 -15.54 -5.65
CA TYR A 165 -19.06 -15.76 -6.19
C TYR A 165 -19.54 -14.51 -6.90
N THR A 166 -19.86 -14.62 -8.19
CA THR A 166 -20.39 -13.55 -9.00
C THR A 166 -21.82 -13.86 -9.43
N LYS A 167 -22.74 -12.92 -9.19
CA LYS A 167 -24.13 -13.04 -9.61
C LYS A 167 -24.55 -11.77 -10.36
N PRO A 168 -24.91 -11.89 -11.64
CA PRO A 168 -25.49 -10.78 -12.39
C PRO A 168 -26.95 -10.54 -11.96
N TYR A 169 -27.31 -9.26 -11.82
CA TYR A 169 -28.65 -8.72 -11.69
C TYR A 169 -28.90 -7.74 -12.83
N ASP A 170 -30.14 -7.32 -13.04
CA ASP A 170 -30.52 -6.46 -14.17
C ASP A 170 -29.73 -5.14 -14.22
N ASN A 171 -29.40 -4.55 -13.06
CA ASN A 171 -28.78 -3.23 -12.98
C ASN A 171 -27.38 -3.23 -12.39
N PHE A 172 -26.90 -4.34 -11.84
CA PHE A 172 -25.57 -4.48 -11.24
C PHE A 172 -25.13 -5.94 -11.16
N ASN A 173 -23.84 -6.15 -10.99
CA ASN A 173 -23.28 -7.43 -10.62
C ASN A 173 -22.94 -7.42 -9.13
N LEU A 174 -23.26 -8.49 -8.42
CA LEU A 174 -22.82 -8.76 -7.06
C LEU A 174 -21.61 -9.68 -7.12
N LEU A 175 -20.50 -9.23 -6.50
CA LEU A 175 -19.33 -10.05 -6.25
C LEU A 175 -19.16 -10.24 -4.73
N ILE A 176 -19.01 -11.49 -4.28
CA ILE A 176 -18.63 -11.83 -2.92
C ILE A 176 -17.31 -12.60 -3.01
N LYS A 177 -16.31 -12.19 -2.26
CA LYS A 177 -14.98 -12.81 -2.26
C LYS A 177 -14.51 -13.03 -0.83
N GLY A 178 -13.96 -14.20 -0.56
CA GLY A 178 -13.28 -14.49 0.69
C GLY A 178 -11.90 -15.08 0.40
N PHE A 179 -10.89 -14.72 1.19
CA PHE A 179 -9.57 -15.32 1.09
C PHE A 179 -9.00 -15.69 2.46
N TRP A 180 -8.04 -16.64 2.44
CA TRP A 180 -7.30 -17.05 3.60
C TRP A 180 -5.88 -17.46 3.22
N GLY A 181 -4.89 -17.11 4.05
CA GLY A 181 -3.48 -17.42 3.83
C GLY A 181 -2.56 -16.76 4.83
N SER A 182 -1.31 -16.55 4.42
CA SER A 182 -0.29 -15.83 5.16
C SER A 182 0.55 -14.99 4.20
N GLY A 183 1.17 -13.94 4.70
CA GLY A 183 2.01 -13.05 3.90
C GLY A 183 3.10 -12.43 4.74
N GLU A 184 4.00 -11.75 4.07
CA GLU A 184 5.09 -11.02 4.69
C GLU A 184 5.17 -9.63 4.08
N SER A 185 5.62 -8.68 4.86
CA SER A 185 5.82 -7.31 4.41
C SER A 185 7.10 -6.76 4.94
N ASP A 186 7.99 -6.38 4.02
CA ASP A 186 9.21 -5.69 4.35
C ASP A 186 8.93 -4.23 4.69
N PHE A 187 9.59 -3.74 5.73
CA PHE A 187 9.72 -2.31 5.99
C PHE A 187 11.12 -1.89 5.59
N SER A 188 11.21 -0.84 4.78
CA SER A 188 12.50 -0.26 4.45
C SER A 188 13.01 0.58 5.59
N SER A 189 13.69 -0.03 6.51
CA SER A 189 14.61 0.62 7.43
C SER A 189 15.61 -0.42 7.92
N ASP A 190 16.85 -0.05 8.09
CA ASP A 190 17.86 -0.89 8.76
C ASP A 190 17.45 -1.25 10.20
N ASP A 191 16.34 -0.69 10.68
CA ASP A 191 15.86 -0.77 12.07
C ASP A 191 14.61 -1.64 12.27
N TYR A 192 13.98 -2.17 11.19
CA TYR A 192 12.77 -2.98 11.33
C TYR A 192 12.87 -4.30 10.56
N ASN A 193 12.68 -5.40 11.28
CA ASN A 193 12.51 -6.72 10.68
C ASN A 193 11.18 -6.82 9.93
N PRO A 194 11.06 -7.73 8.94
CA PRO A 194 9.80 -8.00 8.26
C PRO A 194 8.68 -8.32 9.24
N ILE A 195 7.46 -7.91 8.90
CA ILE A 195 6.25 -8.32 9.63
C ILE A 195 5.62 -9.47 8.88
N THR A 196 5.49 -10.62 9.57
CA THR A 196 4.73 -11.77 9.08
C THR A 196 3.27 -11.61 9.44
N PHE A 197 2.38 -11.81 8.47
CA PHE A 197 0.93 -11.81 8.63
C PHE A 197 0.44 -13.26 8.60
N ASN A 198 0.10 -13.80 9.76
CA ASN A 198 -0.43 -15.13 9.93
C ASN A 198 -1.97 -15.10 9.95
N ASN A 199 -2.62 -16.21 9.59
CA ASN A 199 -4.08 -16.31 9.60
C ASN A 199 -4.78 -15.13 8.90
N LEU A 200 -4.16 -14.61 7.84
CA LEU A 200 -4.70 -13.52 7.04
C LEU A 200 -5.99 -14.01 6.38
N ARG A 201 -7.12 -13.42 6.76
CA ARG A 201 -8.46 -13.79 6.28
C ARG A 201 -9.30 -12.56 5.97
N SER A 202 -10.04 -12.62 4.90
CA SER A 202 -10.86 -11.49 4.45
C SER A 202 -12.19 -11.96 3.90
N ILE A 203 -13.16 -11.06 3.98
CA ILE A 203 -14.41 -11.13 3.26
C ILE A 203 -14.69 -9.76 2.62
N GLY A 204 -15.07 -9.77 1.34
CA GLY A 204 -15.47 -8.58 0.61
C GLY A 204 -16.79 -8.79 -0.11
N VAL A 205 -17.58 -7.72 -0.21
CA VAL A 205 -18.79 -7.66 -1.01
C VAL A 205 -18.70 -6.42 -1.90
N GLU A 206 -18.91 -6.62 -3.20
CA GLU A 206 -18.86 -5.55 -4.19
C GLU A 206 -20.09 -5.56 -5.07
N PHE A 207 -20.64 -4.38 -5.29
CA PHE A 207 -21.73 -4.09 -6.21
C PHE A 207 -21.18 -3.26 -7.36
N VAL A 208 -21.23 -3.77 -8.57
CA VAL A 208 -20.68 -3.10 -9.77
C VAL A 208 -21.78 -2.90 -10.78
N SER A 209 -22.07 -1.64 -11.09
CA SER A 209 -23.02 -1.22 -12.13
C SER A 209 -22.26 -0.53 -13.27
N PHE A 210 -22.99 -0.19 -14.33
CA PHE A 210 -22.44 0.53 -15.49
C PHE A 210 -21.80 1.89 -15.10
N ASN A 211 -22.38 2.60 -14.15
CA ASN A 211 -21.95 3.96 -13.79
C ASN A 211 -21.74 4.18 -12.29
N TRP A 212 -21.71 3.10 -11.49
CA TRP A 212 -21.36 3.18 -10.08
C TRP A 212 -20.82 1.84 -9.57
N SER A 213 -19.99 1.89 -8.55
CA SER A 213 -19.60 0.73 -7.76
C SER A 213 -19.58 1.06 -6.27
N LEU A 214 -19.79 0.04 -5.45
CA LEU A 214 -19.70 0.11 -4.00
C LEU A 214 -19.04 -1.18 -3.52
N ALA A 215 -17.98 -1.08 -2.73
CA ALA A 215 -17.33 -2.23 -2.12
C ALA A 215 -17.21 -2.05 -0.60
N LEU A 216 -17.37 -3.15 0.13
CA LEU A 216 -17.10 -3.27 1.56
C LEU A 216 -16.18 -4.46 1.76
N LYS A 217 -15.06 -4.27 2.46
CA LYS A 217 -14.09 -5.32 2.77
C LYS A 217 -13.75 -5.31 4.25
N HIS A 218 -13.58 -6.49 4.81
CA HIS A 218 -13.06 -6.68 6.16
C HIS A 218 -12.00 -7.77 6.17
N THR A 219 -10.83 -7.44 6.68
CA THR A 219 -9.68 -8.33 6.76
C THR A 219 -9.19 -8.40 8.20
N GLN A 220 -8.81 -9.58 8.65
CA GLN A 220 -8.18 -9.81 9.94
C GLN A 220 -6.90 -10.62 9.73
N THR A 221 -5.87 -10.31 10.51
CA THR A 221 -4.61 -11.04 10.53
C THR A 221 -3.99 -11.03 11.92
N GLU A 222 -3.09 -11.96 12.17
CA GLU A 222 -2.20 -11.97 13.32
C GLU A 222 -0.81 -11.56 12.84
N ALA A 223 -0.34 -10.39 13.25
CA ALA A 223 0.99 -9.90 12.93
C ALA A 223 2.00 -10.45 13.91
N ASP A 224 3.14 -10.86 13.40
CA ASP A 224 4.30 -11.28 14.18
C ASP A 224 5.56 -10.59 13.64
N ASN A 225 6.45 -10.20 14.54
CA ASN A 225 7.72 -9.57 14.19
C ASN A 225 8.79 -10.06 15.17
N ASP A 226 9.90 -10.54 14.63
CA ASP A 226 11.06 -11.01 15.38
C ASP A 226 12.04 -9.86 15.73
N ASP A 227 11.55 -8.62 15.89
CA ASP A 227 12.36 -7.46 16.27
C ASP A 227 12.90 -7.64 17.70
N GLU A 228 14.23 -7.84 17.79
CA GLU A 228 14.94 -8.07 19.07
C GLU A 228 14.85 -6.85 19.99
N ASP A 229 14.84 -5.64 19.47
CA ASP A 229 14.78 -4.40 20.26
C ASP A 229 13.40 -4.22 20.88
N LEU A 230 12.33 -4.45 20.13
CA LEU A 230 10.97 -4.46 20.67
C LEU A 230 10.79 -5.55 21.73
N ALA A 231 11.36 -6.73 21.50
CA ALA A 231 11.33 -7.84 22.46
C ALA A 231 12.06 -7.49 23.75
N VAL A 232 13.24 -6.84 23.67
CA VAL A 232 14.02 -6.38 24.83
C VAL A 232 13.27 -5.29 25.61
N VAL A 233 12.60 -4.37 24.93
CA VAL A 233 11.77 -3.33 25.56
C VAL A 233 10.58 -3.96 26.27
N ALA A 234 9.83 -4.83 25.61
CA ALA A 234 8.71 -5.53 26.21
C ALA A 234 9.15 -6.35 27.44
N ALA A 235 10.27 -7.07 27.36
CA ALA A 235 10.83 -7.81 28.50
C ALA A 235 11.24 -6.88 29.64
N SER A 236 11.82 -5.72 29.34
CA SER A 236 12.22 -4.71 30.34
C SER A 236 11.00 -4.13 31.07
N VAL A 237 9.93 -3.84 30.33
CA VAL A 237 8.64 -3.41 30.91
C VAL A 237 8.06 -4.51 31.79
N ALA A 238 8.03 -5.77 31.33
CA ALA A 238 7.46 -6.90 32.10
C ALA A 238 8.19 -7.13 33.44
N GLN A 239 9.50 -6.84 33.53
CA GLN A 239 10.28 -6.96 34.76
C GLN A 239 9.84 -5.96 35.84
N LEU A 240 9.09 -4.93 35.50
CA LEU A 240 8.53 -3.96 36.45
C LEU A 240 7.32 -4.48 37.21
N GLN A 241 6.81 -5.68 36.92
CA GLN A 241 5.62 -6.30 37.56
C GLN A 241 5.64 -6.23 39.11
N PRO A 242 6.78 -6.42 39.81
CA PRO A 242 6.78 -6.31 41.29
C PRO A 242 6.49 -4.89 41.80
N PHE A 243 6.67 -3.88 40.97
CA PHE A 243 6.53 -2.47 41.32
C PHE A 243 5.33 -1.80 40.65
N TRP A 244 4.83 -2.39 39.57
CA TRP A 244 3.73 -1.87 38.76
C TRP A 244 2.85 -3.00 38.20
N SER A 245 1.61 -3.12 38.68
CA SER A 245 0.72 -4.24 38.37
C SER A 245 0.31 -4.31 36.88
N GLY A 246 0.36 -3.20 36.15
CA GLY A 246 0.05 -3.14 34.71
C GLY A 246 1.20 -3.59 33.79
N ALA A 247 2.40 -3.86 34.33
CA ALA A 247 3.60 -4.06 33.53
C ALA A 247 3.51 -5.21 32.53
N ILE A 248 2.91 -6.34 32.88
CA ILE A 248 2.80 -7.50 31.97
C ILE A 248 1.83 -7.23 30.82
N ASP A 249 0.71 -6.58 31.08
CA ASP A 249 -0.28 -6.29 30.03
C ASP A 249 0.24 -5.22 29.10
N PHE A 250 0.90 -4.20 29.64
CA PHE A 250 1.55 -3.17 28.83
C PHE A 250 2.74 -3.70 28.00
N ALA A 251 3.50 -4.64 28.54
CA ALA A 251 4.57 -5.30 27.77
C ALA A 251 4.04 -6.03 26.53
N LYS A 252 2.83 -6.59 26.59
CA LYS A 252 2.16 -7.20 25.43
C LYS A 252 1.75 -6.15 24.40
N GLU A 253 1.29 -4.99 24.84
CA GLU A 253 0.90 -3.89 23.95
C GLU A 253 2.12 -3.29 23.22
N VAL A 254 3.30 -3.28 23.84
CA VAL A 254 4.56 -2.83 23.23
C VAL A 254 5.05 -3.81 22.16
N SER A 255 4.80 -5.10 22.35
CA SER A 255 5.19 -6.15 21.41
C SER A 255 4.32 -6.14 20.16
N LEU A 256 4.90 -6.51 18.99
CA LEU A 256 4.13 -6.87 17.78
C LEU A 256 3.84 -8.37 17.70
N LYS A 257 4.28 -9.15 18.66
CA LYS A 257 4.08 -10.59 18.68
C LYS A 257 2.63 -10.94 18.95
N ASP A 258 2.06 -11.83 18.13
CA ASP A 258 0.66 -12.27 18.22
C ASP A 258 -0.35 -11.11 18.19
N THR A 259 0.01 -10.00 17.53
CA THR A 259 -0.85 -8.81 17.44
C THR A 259 -1.96 -9.02 16.44
N THR A 260 -3.21 -8.99 16.90
CA THR A 260 -4.37 -9.04 15.99
C THR A 260 -4.60 -7.68 15.36
N ILE A 261 -4.70 -7.64 14.02
CA ILE A 261 -4.98 -6.44 13.24
C ILE A 261 -6.27 -6.65 12.45
N HIS A 262 -7.13 -5.66 12.47
CA HIS A 262 -8.35 -5.57 11.69
C HIS A 262 -8.25 -4.44 10.68
N TYR A 263 -8.61 -4.73 9.42
CA TYR A 263 -8.74 -3.73 8.36
C TYR A 263 -10.18 -3.74 7.87
N THR A 264 -10.82 -2.58 7.83
CA THR A 264 -12.16 -2.44 7.25
C THR A 264 -12.13 -1.29 6.27
N SER A 265 -12.60 -1.51 5.03
CA SER A 265 -12.68 -0.44 4.03
C SER A 265 -14.05 -0.40 3.36
N VAL A 266 -14.43 0.81 2.96
CA VAL A 266 -15.60 1.09 2.12
C VAL A 266 -15.16 1.95 0.97
N TYR A 267 -15.35 1.46 -0.25
CA TYR A 267 -15.06 2.18 -1.49
C TYR A 267 -16.34 2.48 -2.23
N PHE A 268 -16.42 3.64 -2.89
CA PHE A 268 -17.46 3.99 -3.84
C PHE A 268 -16.90 4.68 -5.07
N ASN A 269 -17.61 4.52 -6.18
CA ASN A 269 -17.35 5.22 -7.44
C ASN A 269 -18.68 5.56 -8.11
N ARG A 270 -18.76 6.74 -8.74
CA ARG A 270 -19.92 7.18 -9.53
C ARG A 270 -19.48 7.97 -10.75
N TYR A 271 -19.91 7.53 -11.92
CA TYR A 271 -19.78 8.28 -13.17
C TYR A 271 -21.08 9.04 -13.49
N PHE A 272 -20.94 10.29 -13.88
CA PHE A 272 -22.04 11.14 -14.32
C PHE A 272 -21.55 12.09 -15.43
N ASP A 273 -22.01 11.88 -16.66
CA ASP A 273 -21.52 12.56 -17.87
C ASP A 273 -19.99 12.43 -18.01
N ALA A 274 -19.29 13.57 -18.00
CA ALA A 274 -17.83 13.63 -18.07
C ALA A 274 -17.14 13.61 -16.69
N TRP A 275 -17.88 13.45 -15.60
CA TRP A 275 -17.35 13.48 -14.25
C TRP A 275 -17.27 12.09 -13.62
N GLU A 276 -16.25 11.89 -12.82
CA GLU A 276 -16.12 10.75 -11.93
C GLU A 276 -15.91 11.23 -10.50
N LEU A 277 -16.74 10.76 -9.58
CA LEU A 277 -16.55 10.92 -8.15
C LEU A 277 -16.23 9.56 -7.55
N SER A 278 -15.09 9.43 -6.88
CA SER A 278 -14.69 8.19 -6.22
C SER A 278 -14.05 8.46 -4.86
N GLY A 279 -14.10 7.47 -3.97
CA GLY A 279 -13.48 7.60 -2.66
C GLY A 279 -13.45 6.30 -1.90
N GLU A 280 -12.55 6.22 -0.94
CA GLU A 280 -12.40 5.11 -0.02
C GLU A 280 -12.16 5.63 1.40
N LEU A 281 -12.80 4.99 2.37
CA LEU A 281 -12.55 5.16 3.79
C LEU A 281 -12.07 3.84 4.35
N SER A 282 -11.05 3.86 5.19
CA SER A 282 -10.53 2.68 5.86
C SER A 282 -10.28 2.94 7.34
N TYR A 283 -10.54 1.92 8.14
CA TYR A 283 -10.22 1.88 9.55
C TYR A 283 -9.33 0.67 9.81
N ILE A 284 -8.21 0.93 10.46
CA ILE A 284 -7.25 -0.09 10.89
C ILE A 284 -7.28 -0.08 12.40
N ASP A 285 -7.43 -1.25 13.01
CA ASP A 285 -7.46 -1.43 14.45
C ASP A 285 -6.51 -2.54 14.88
N SER A 286 -5.80 -2.34 15.97
CA SER A 286 -4.95 -3.36 16.58
C SER A 286 -4.79 -3.14 18.08
N ASN A 287 -4.29 -4.15 18.77
CA ASN A 287 -4.02 -4.12 20.19
C ASN A 287 -2.55 -3.78 20.53
N SER A 288 -1.76 -3.31 19.56
CA SER A 288 -0.37 -2.88 19.78
C SER A 288 -0.24 -1.36 19.77
N ILE A 289 0.59 -0.82 20.67
CA ILE A 289 0.92 0.61 20.67
C ILE A 289 1.74 1.03 19.45
N ALA A 290 2.49 0.11 18.84
CA ALA A 290 3.26 0.35 17.63
C ALA A 290 2.37 0.45 16.37
N LEU A 291 1.19 -0.21 16.37
CA LEU A 291 0.22 -0.21 15.26
C LEU A 291 -1.13 0.31 15.72
N ARG A 292 -1.16 1.50 16.27
CA ARG A 292 -2.37 2.11 16.86
C ARG A 292 -3.51 2.26 15.84
N PRO A 293 -4.76 2.28 16.32
CA PRO A 293 -5.91 2.51 15.47
C PRO A 293 -5.75 3.73 14.59
N SER A 294 -6.11 3.58 13.31
CA SER A 294 -6.00 4.68 12.35
C SER A 294 -7.21 4.75 11.43
N PHE A 295 -7.62 5.99 11.15
CA PHE A 295 -8.68 6.31 10.21
C PHE A 295 -8.09 7.01 9.00
N ASN A 296 -8.35 6.46 7.81
CA ASN A 296 -7.69 6.88 6.57
C ASN A 296 -8.72 6.97 5.47
N GLY A 297 -8.42 7.77 4.45
CA GLY A 297 -9.34 7.84 3.32
C GLY A 297 -8.91 8.80 2.24
N PHE A 298 -9.65 8.76 1.14
CA PHE A 298 -9.53 9.74 0.06
C PHE A 298 -10.89 10.03 -0.59
N LEU A 299 -10.95 11.19 -1.23
CA LEU A 299 -12.04 11.62 -2.11
C LEU A 299 -11.43 12.20 -3.39
N ASN A 300 -11.84 11.70 -4.55
CA ASN A 300 -11.40 12.13 -5.86
C ASN A 300 -12.57 12.66 -6.68
N LEU A 301 -12.33 13.76 -7.38
CA LEU A 301 -13.21 14.28 -8.42
C LEU A 301 -12.40 14.45 -9.70
N SER A 302 -12.78 13.73 -10.75
CA SER A 302 -12.15 13.81 -12.08
C SER A 302 -13.12 14.35 -13.12
N TYR A 303 -12.57 15.08 -14.10
CA TYR A 303 -13.30 15.58 -15.26
C TYR A 303 -12.60 15.15 -16.54
N LEU A 304 -13.31 14.41 -17.38
CA LEU A 304 -12.82 13.90 -18.66
C LEU A 304 -13.14 14.88 -19.79
N TYR A 305 -12.12 15.30 -20.54
CA TYR A 305 -12.27 16.15 -21.72
C TYR A 305 -11.45 15.60 -22.89
N GLY A 306 -12.08 14.89 -23.79
CA GLY A 306 -11.40 14.18 -24.89
C GLY A 306 -10.40 13.16 -24.38
N ALA A 307 -9.15 13.31 -24.75
CA ALA A 307 -8.04 12.48 -24.28
C ALA A 307 -7.41 12.97 -22.95
N HIS A 308 -8.00 13.95 -22.30
CA HIS A 308 -7.47 14.55 -21.08
C HIS A 308 -8.38 14.29 -19.89
N THR A 309 -7.78 13.98 -18.74
CA THR A 309 -8.47 13.90 -17.46
C THR A 309 -7.81 14.88 -16.49
N PHE A 310 -8.59 15.79 -15.94
CA PHE A 310 -8.19 16.68 -14.86
C PHE A 310 -8.80 16.18 -13.56
N TYR A 311 -8.04 16.20 -12.46
CA TYR A 311 -8.56 15.72 -11.19
C TYR A 311 -8.06 16.53 -10.00
N GLY A 312 -8.89 16.55 -8.97
CA GLY A 312 -8.55 16.95 -7.62
C GLY A 312 -8.79 15.79 -6.68
N LEU A 313 -7.82 15.51 -5.83
CA LEU A 313 -7.87 14.42 -4.85
C LEU A 313 -7.47 14.97 -3.50
N TYR A 314 -8.31 14.70 -2.50
CA TYR A 314 -8.01 14.94 -1.09
C TYR A 314 -7.83 13.58 -0.41
N SER A 315 -6.77 13.41 0.37
CA SER A 315 -6.52 12.20 1.15
C SER A 315 -6.03 12.55 2.55
N PHE A 316 -6.29 11.67 3.49
CA PHE A 316 -5.87 11.83 4.88
C PHE A 316 -5.54 10.49 5.52
N ALA A 317 -4.65 10.54 6.50
CA ALA A 317 -4.32 9.42 7.37
C ALA A 317 -4.14 9.94 8.79
N LYS A 318 -4.84 9.34 9.74
CA LYS A 318 -4.83 9.78 11.14
C LYS A 318 -4.78 8.57 12.07
N THR A 319 -3.68 8.45 12.81
CA THR A 319 -3.52 7.49 13.90
C THR A 319 -3.96 8.14 15.22
N ASP A 320 -4.54 7.39 16.13
CA ASP A 320 -4.85 7.87 17.47
C ASP A 320 -3.56 8.29 18.19
N THR A 321 -3.56 9.49 18.78
CA THR A 321 -2.39 10.03 19.46
C THR A 321 -2.11 9.26 20.75
N TYR A 322 -0.85 8.94 21.02
CA TYR A 322 -0.41 8.26 22.23
C TYR A 322 0.36 9.20 23.15
N PHE A 323 -0.07 9.22 24.41
CA PHE A 323 0.66 9.89 25.50
C PHE A 323 0.79 8.90 26.63
N LEU A 324 2.01 8.38 26.83
CA LEU A 324 2.30 7.37 27.86
C LEU A 324 1.80 7.78 29.24
N SER A 325 1.96 9.04 29.64
CA SER A 325 1.53 9.56 30.93
C SER A 325 0.01 9.53 31.13
N GLN A 326 -0.79 9.52 30.07
CA GLN A 326 -2.25 9.45 30.12
C GLN A 326 -2.74 8.00 30.07
N GLU A 327 -2.15 7.20 29.20
CA GLU A 327 -2.54 5.79 29.00
C GLU A 327 -2.02 4.90 30.14
N GLN A 328 -0.85 5.22 30.67
CA GLN A 328 -0.18 4.45 31.72
C GLN A 328 0.26 5.36 32.89
N PRO A 329 -0.69 5.88 33.69
CA PRO A 329 -0.39 6.87 34.73
C PRO A 329 0.54 6.36 35.87
N GLY A 330 0.80 5.06 35.93
CA GLY A 330 1.74 4.45 36.87
C GLY A 330 3.17 4.31 36.33
N PHE A 331 3.43 4.76 35.11
CA PHE A 331 4.72 4.63 34.43
C PHE A 331 5.17 5.99 33.85
N PRO A 332 6.46 6.41 33.96
CA PRO A 332 7.58 5.73 34.61
C PRO A 332 7.45 5.71 36.17
N ILE A 333 7.95 4.64 36.79
CA ILE A 333 7.86 4.45 38.25
C ILE A 333 8.81 5.36 39.01
N ASN A 334 9.98 5.63 38.40
CA ASN A 334 11.05 6.45 38.96
C ASN A 334 12.02 6.95 37.87
N GLU A 335 13.05 7.70 38.24
CA GLU A 335 14.04 8.22 37.29
C GLU A 335 14.76 7.13 36.47
N SER A 336 14.99 5.95 37.04
CA SER A 336 15.69 4.87 36.32
C SER A 336 14.83 4.24 35.20
N THR A 337 13.52 4.40 35.24
CA THR A 337 12.59 3.94 34.20
C THR A 337 12.20 5.06 33.22
N ALA A 338 12.68 6.28 33.43
CA ALA A 338 12.37 7.42 32.55
C ALA A 338 12.89 7.24 31.12
N GLN A 339 14.10 6.67 30.95
CA GLN A 339 14.66 6.39 29.63
C GLN A 339 13.86 5.33 28.88
N LEU A 340 13.37 4.30 29.58
CA LEU A 340 12.49 3.29 29.00
C LEU A 340 11.16 3.92 28.57
N ALA A 341 10.61 4.88 29.33
CA ALA A 341 9.42 5.61 28.96
C ALA A 341 9.57 6.42 27.68
N VAL A 342 10.72 7.09 27.49
CA VAL A 342 11.04 7.82 26.26
C VAL A 342 11.07 6.85 25.06
N PHE A 343 11.74 5.72 25.21
CA PHE A 343 11.83 4.74 24.14
C PHE A 343 10.44 4.16 23.78
N VAL A 344 9.60 3.87 24.76
CA VAL A 344 8.22 3.40 24.52
C VAL A 344 7.39 4.46 23.77
N GLU A 345 7.53 5.75 24.08
CA GLU A 345 6.87 6.83 23.34
C GLU A 345 7.43 6.95 21.90
N GLU A 346 8.72 6.72 21.69
CA GLU A 346 9.33 6.66 20.36
C GLU A 346 8.76 5.50 19.53
N VAL A 347 8.65 4.30 20.10
CA VAL A 347 8.02 3.14 19.45
C VAL A 347 6.57 3.44 19.09
N ALA A 348 5.78 3.96 20.02
CA ALA A 348 4.38 4.31 19.79
C ALA A 348 4.19 5.39 18.70
N SER A 349 5.19 6.24 18.49
CA SER A 349 5.14 7.34 17.52
C SER A 349 5.78 6.98 16.18
N SER A 350 6.63 5.93 16.12
CA SER A 350 7.43 5.60 14.94
C SER A 350 6.61 5.25 13.70
N LEU A 351 5.49 4.55 13.89
CA LEU A 351 4.55 4.16 12.84
C LEU A 351 3.32 5.07 12.77
N ALA A 352 3.18 6.02 13.70
CA ALA A 352 2.05 6.95 13.70
C ALA A 352 2.09 7.85 12.46
N HIS A 353 0.93 8.11 11.90
CA HIS A 353 0.76 8.97 10.74
C HIS A 353 -0.41 9.94 10.96
N HIS A 354 -0.08 11.23 10.87
CA HIS A 354 -1.04 12.32 10.93
C HIS A 354 -0.73 13.25 9.76
N GLN A 355 -1.39 13.04 8.62
CA GLN A 355 -1.20 13.88 7.46
C GLN A 355 -2.47 14.00 6.63
N GLN A 356 -2.55 15.08 5.91
CA GLN A 356 -3.56 15.32 4.89
C GLN A 356 -2.90 15.85 3.64
N THR A 357 -3.36 15.39 2.49
CA THR A 357 -2.77 15.73 1.19
C THR A 357 -3.86 16.23 0.24
N LEU A 358 -3.61 17.37 -0.37
CA LEU A 358 -4.38 17.87 -1.51
C LEU A 358 -3.54 17.67 -2.76
N SER A 359 -4.07 16.91 -3.72
CA SER A 359 -3.44 16.66 -5.01
C SER A 359 -4.26 17.29 -6.14
N LEU A 360 -3.57 17.91 -7.09
CA LEU A 360 -4.13 18.36 -8.36
C LEU A 360 -3.34 17.72 -9.49
N GLY A 361 -4.02 17.17 -10.48
CA GLY A 361 -3.32 16.48 -11.54
C GLY A 361 -4.02 16.52 -12.88
N TRP A 362 -3.23 16.12 -13.87
CA TRP A 362 -3.61 16.03 -15.25
C TRP A 362 -3.04 14.75 -15.86
N ARG A 363 -3.90 14.00 -16.54
CA ARG A 363 -3.58 12.83 -17.35
C ARG A 363 -3.89 13.16 -18.81
N TRP A 364 -2.99 12.77 -19.70
CA TRP A 364 -3.16 12.82 -21.14
C TRP A 364 -2.97 11.42 -21.73
N ASP A 365 -4.03 10.85 -22.26
CA ASP A 365 -3.99 9.57 -22.97
C ASP A 365 -3.43 9.80 -24.38
N LEU A 366 -2.14 9.56 -24.53
CA LEU A 366 -1.41 9.69 -25.80
C LEU A 366 -1.84 8.61 -26.79
N GLN A 367 -2.12 7.41 -26.27
CA GLN A 367 -2.66 6.25 -26.96
C GLN A 367 -3.54 5.46 -25.96
N GLU A 368 -4.28 4.47 -26.44
CA GLU A 368 -5.12 3.62 -25.59
C GLU A 368 -4.33 2.93 -24.46
N ASN A 369 -3.06 2.64 -24.71
CA ASN A 369 -2.16 1.96 -23.79
C ASN A 369 -0.96 2.81 -23.32
N LEU A 370 -1.00 4.13 -23.51
CA LEU A 370 0.08 5.04 -23.14
C LEU A 370 -0.48 6.36 -22.59
N ALA A 371 -0.19 6.69 -21.35
CA ALA A 371 -0.63 7.91 -20.69
C ALA A 371 0.53 8.70 -20.09
N PHE A 372 0.53 10.01 -20.35
CA PHE A 372 1.40 10.98 -19.68
C PHE A 372 0.63 11.63 -18.53
N LYS A 373 1.28 11.80 -17.37
CA LYS A 373 0.64 12.30 -16.14
C LYS A 373 1.52 13.30 -15.43
N VAL A 374 0.88 14.33 -14.88
CA VAL A 374 1.52 15.31 -13.97
C VAL A 374 0.62 15.44 -12.74
N GLN A 375 1.22 15.43 -11.56
CA GLN A 375 0.50 15.59 -10.28
C GLN A 375 1.32 16.49 -9.36
N PHE A 376 0.66 17.45 -8.76
CA PHE A 376 1.19 18.28 -7.68
C PHE A 376 0.48 17.93 -6.39
N GLU A 377 1.23 17.75 -5.32
CA GLU A 377 0.72 17.48 -3.97
C GLU A 377 1.19 18.56 -3.00
N ARG A 378 0.27 18.99 -2.16
CA ARG A 378 0.57 19.66 -0.90
C ARG A 378 0.16 18.74 0.23
N THR A 379 1.10 18.38 1.09
CA THR A 379 0.86 17.56 2.27
C THR A 379 1.15 18.37 3.52
N ASP A 380 0.16 18.50 4.39
CA ASP A 380 0.31 19.01 5.74
C ASP A 380 0.55 17.80 6.66
N VAL A 381 1.66 17.77 7.38
CA VAL A 381 2.08 16.70 8.31
C VAL A 381 2.03 17.28 9.72
N GLU A 382 1.23 16.67 10.60
CA GLU A 382 1.14 17.07 12.00
C GLU A 382 2.31 16.48 12.81
N ALA A 383 2.64 17.12 13.92
CA ALA A 383 3.62 16.65 14.89
C ALA A 383 3.38 15.18 15.27
N ARG A 384 4.44 14.41 15.44
CA ARG A 384 4.43 12.97 15.78
C ARG A 384 3.70 12.08 14.76
N GLY A 385 3.38 12.60 13.58
CA GLY A 385 2.59 11.91 12.53
C GLY A 385 3.36 11.61 11.25
N THR A 386 4.67 11.44 11.31
CA THR A 386 5.56 11.37 10.14
C THR A 386 5.72 9.96 9.54
N GLY A 387 5.05 8.94 10.08
CA GLY A 387 5.28 7.53 9.75
C GLY A 387 5.11 7.13 8.27
N LEU A 388 4.42 7.93 7.45
CA LEU A 388 4.32 7.69 5.99
C LEU A 388 5.45 8.36 5.20
N ARG A 389 6.26 9.22 5.82
CA ARG A 389 7.36 9.92 5.16
C ARG A 389 8.69 9.25 5.49
N ALA A 390 9.62 9.26 4.54
CA ALA A 390 10.98 8.86 4.83
C ALA A 390 11.70 10.01 5.54
N ARG A 391 12.56 9.67 6.50
CA ARG A 391 13.36 10.62 7.29
C ARG A 391 14.68 9.97 7.69
N ASP A 392 15.67 10.79 7.97
CA ASP A 392 16.96 10.31 8.48
C ASP A 392 16.85 10.09 10.00
N GLY A 393 16.80 8.83 10.46
CA GLY A 393 16.78 8.41 11.87
C GLY A 393 15.38 8.37 12.53
N LEU A 394 15.31 7.68 13.67
CA LEU A 394 14.13 7.58 14.54
C LEU A 394 13.99 8.84 15.42
N VAL A 395 13.61 9.97 14.86
CA VAL A 395 13.34 11.17 15.65
C VAL A 395 11.83 11.42 15.68
N VAL A 396 11.28 11.43 16.90
CA VAL A 396 9.92 11.95 17.10
C VAL A 396 9.91 13.42 16.74
N ASP A 397 9.14 13.77 15.74
CA ASP A 397 9.04 15.12 15.23
C ASP A 397 7.88 15.85 15.92
N ASP A 398 8.20 16.75 16.84
CA ASP A 398 7.23 17.51 17.64
C ASP A 398 6.74 18.79 16.93
N GLU A 399 7.07 19.01 15.65
CA GLU A 399 6.68 20.18 14.90
C GLU A 399 5.86 19.79 13.65
N ASP A 400 4.83 20.58 13.39
CA ASP A 400 4.05 20.48 12.16
C ASP A 400 4.91 20.90 10.95
N GLY A 401 4.57 20.35 9.78
CA GLY A 401 5.26 20.69 8.55
C GLY A 401 4.38 20.64 7.32
N VAL A 402 4.80 21.36 6.29
CA VAL A 402 4.17 21.35 4.98
C VAL A 402 5.22 20.94 3.96
N VAL A 403 4.85 20.04 3.06
CA VAL A 403 5.70 19.61 1.96
C VAL A 403 4.94 19.66 0.63
N HIS A 404 5.62 20.16 -0.39
CA HIS A 404 5.11 20.14 -1.76
C HIS A 404 5.91 19.13 -2.58
N THR A 405 5.20 18.31 -3.33
CA THR A 405 5.82 17.30 -4.20
C THR A 405 5.23 17.40 -5.61
N LEU A 406 6.10 17.42 -6.61
CA LEU A 406 5.72 17.37 -8.00
C LEU A 406 6.11 16.01 -8.59
N PHE A 407 5.18 15.38 -9.29
CA PHE A 407 5.36 14.13 -9.99
C PHE A 407 5.13 14.28 -11.48
N VAL A 408 5.95 13.61 -12.27
CA VAL A 408 5.76 13.45 -13.71
C VAL A 408 5.93 11.97 -14.04
N ALA A 409 5.01 11.40 -14.80
CA ALA A 409 5.01 9.98 -15.12
C ALA A 409 4.58 9.71 -16.56
N LEU A 410 5.14 8.65 -17.13
CA LEU A 410 4.69 8.00 -18.35
C LEU A 410 4.31 6.56 -17.98
N SER A 411 3.02 6.23 -18.10
CA SER A 411 2.48 4.90 -17.78
C SER A 411 2.04 4.21 -19.05
N PHE A 412 2.31 2.90 -19.16
CA PHE A 412 2.01 2.13 -20.36
C PHE A 412 1.55 0.71 -20.02
N SER A 413 0.88 0.06 -20.99
CA SER A 413 0.58 -1.38 -20.97
C SER A 413 0.77 -1.98 -22.38
N PHE A 414 0.92 -3.29 -22.49
CA PHE A 414 1.08 -4.02 -23.75
C PHE A 414 0.55 -5.44 -23.63
#